data_a3bb9bdb4a48bc228c4b7a8576ce2859
#
_entry.id   a3bb9bdb4a48bc228c4b7a8576ce2859
#
_cell.length_a   1.000
_cell.length_b   1.000
_cell.length_c   1.000
_cell.angle_alpha   90.00
_cell.angle_beta   90.00
_cell.angle_gamma   90.00
#
_symmetry.space_group_name_H-M   'P 1'
#
loop_
_entity.id
_entity.type
_entity.pdbx_description
1 polymer ?
#
loop_
_entity_poly.entity_id
_entity_poly.type
_entity_poly.pdbx_seq_one_letter_code
_entity_poly.pdbx_strand_id
1 'polypeptide(L)'
;MSNRKNSRIESSRIKLQVDLDGQKTQEERNKLGQFATPAELARDVAAHGLALLPTSMPLRFLEPGGNTLAISSAVIEKSAGRPIQSAIGIEIDPHYANPAKKLWQGTPIKIILGDFTRLRPPTDDNERATLLICNPPYVRNQHIEPTEKQRMQRAIQDALGIKLSGLSGLDCYFMALAHDWLCNGGIGGWIIPSEFMESNYGRALKEYLLRHVTLLEIHRFDPNDVQFKDALVSSAVIWFRKAKPPADHQVRFSFGGTLRRPTIVKDISTQVLARTDKWTRYPEHQAQREYRGWRLGDLFTVKRGINTGANDFFIVDETEVRSRKLPMRYLRPILPRGSDIEGNEIHTGLAGSPLLGRTRLYVIDCHLSQEEIARAEPELWRYLQTGMADVAQGYTCRKRKLWYKQEFRTPSPIVCSYAGRAGKTRGPFRFFLNHSRAIATNNLYMLYPKPILGRRFMGSTEALRPIWQALNAMAPETLLAEGRCYGGGLRKMEPGEFAKVPADGVARLAGLPAKRKVRGH
;
A
#
# COMPACT_ATOMS: atom_id res chain seq x y z
N MET A 1 -18.50 7.13 35.90
CA MET A 1 -18.73 8.55 35.53
C MET A 1 -20.16 8.68 34.98
N SER A 2 -20.88 9.80 35.20
CA SER A 2 -22.21 9.95 34.64
C SER A 2 -22.14 10.13 33.10
N ASN A 3 -23.13 9.61 32.36
CA ASN A 3 -23.20 9.74 30.88
C ASN A 3 -23.05 11.20 30.40
N ARG A 4 -23.56 12.17 31.16
CA ARG A 4 -23.43 13.59 30.84
C ARG A 4 -21.98 14.11 30.93
N LYS A 5 -21.18 13.63 31.89
CA LYS A 5 -19.78 14.02 32.05
C LYS A 5 -18.92 13.46 30.89
N ASN A 6 -19.16 12.19 30.51
CA ASN A 6 -18.46 11.57 29.39
C ASN A 6 -18.76 12.26 28.05
N SER A 7 -20.04 12.62 27.80
CA SER A 7 -20.44 13.34 26.58
C SER A 7 -19.78 14.74 26.48
N ARG A 8 -19.62 15.45 27.60
CA ARG A 8 -18.92 16.74 27.62
C ARG A 8 -17.43 16.60 27.32
N ILE A 9 -16.77 15.61 27.91
CA ILE A 9 -15.34 15.34 27.66
C ILE A 9 -15.13 14.99 26.20
N GLU A 10 -15.97 14.12 25.60
CA GLU A 10 -15.85 13.76 24.19
C GLU A 10 -16.06 14.96 23.25
N SER A 11 -17.03 15.81 23.51
CA SER A 11 -17.21 17.04 22.73
C SER A 11 -15.99 17.96 22.83
N SER A 12 -15.40 18.09 24.00
CA SER A 12 -14.16 18.85 24.21
C SER A 12 -12.95 18.22 23.53
N ARG A 13 -12.85 16.87 23.54
CA ARG A 13 -11.79 16.13 22.86
C ARG A 13 -11.85 16.33 21.34
N ILE A 14 -13.04 16.22 20.75
CA ILE A 14 -13.26 16.43 19.30
C ILE A 14 -12.81 17.83 18.91
N LYS A 15 -13.24 18.85 19.66
CA LYS A 15 -12.83 20.24 19.43
C LYS A 15 -11.31 20.40 19.55
N LEU A 16 -10.72 19.88 20.61
CA LEU A 16 -9.28 19.92 20.84
C LEU A 16 -8.51 19.24 19.69
N GLN A 17 -8.98 18.08 19.20
CA GLN A 17 -8.34 17.39 18.07
C GLN A 17 -8.34 18.25 16.81
N VAL A 18 -9.48 18.85 16.48
CA VAL A 18 -9.61 19.74 15.31
C VAL A 18 -8.70 20.96 15.42
N ASP A 19 -8.64 21.58 16.60
CA ASP A 19 -7.80 22.74 16.85
C ASP A 19 -6.31 22.40 16.73
N LEU A 20 -5.89 21.25 17.26
CA LEU A 20 -4.49 20.78 17.17
C LEU A 20 -4.11 20.36 15.74
N ASP A 21 -4.99 19.67 15.04
CA ASP A 21 -4.78 19.29 13.63
C ASP A 21 -4.66 20.51 12.73
N GLY A 22 -5.42 21.57 13.01
CA GLY A 22 -5.38 22.83 12.27
C GLY A 22 -4.07 23.62 12.46
N GLN A 23 -3.30 23.34 13.50
CA GLN A 23 -2.00 23.96 13.77
C GLN A 23 -0.84 23.27 13.04
N LYS A 24 -1.10 22.14 12.36
CA LYS A 24 -0.12 21.39 11.57
C LYS A 24 -0.53 21.31 10.11
N THR A 25 0.46 21.39 9.23
CA THR A 25 0.25 21.11 7.82
C THR A 25 -0.04 19.62 7.59
N GLN A 26 -0.70 19.31 6.47
CA GLN A 26 -0.93 17.92 6.06
C GLN A 26 0.39 17.14 5.91
N GLU A 27 1.45 17.79 5.44
CA GLU A 27 2.77 17.17 5.26
C GLU A 27 3.40 16.79 6.60
N GLU A 28 3.33 17.66 7.59
CA GLU A 28 3.83 17.38 8.95
C GLU A 28 3.08 16.21 9.59
N ARG A 29 1.75 16.16 9.46
CA ARG A 29 0.94 15.04 9.96
C ARG A 29 1.25 13.74 9.23
N ASN A 30 1.40 13.78 7.91
CA ASN A 30 1.76 12.61 7.09
C ASN A 30 3.14 12.05 7.43
N LYS A 31 4.11 12.91 7.77
CA LYS A 31 5.47 12.49 8.16
C LYS A 31 5.47 11.60 9.41
N LEU A 32 4.60 11.90 10.36
CA LEU A 32 4.44 11.13 11.59
C LEU A 32 3.30 10.10 11.50
N GLY A 33 2.58 10.02 10.38
CA GLY A 33 1.44 9.12 10.19
C GLY A 33 0.26 9.42 11.11
N GLN A 34 0.08 10.69 11.49
CA GLN A 34 -0.93 11.15 12.45
C GLN A 34 -2.30 11.31 11.79
N PHE A 35 -3.12 10.27 11.85
CA PHE A 35 -4.50 10.27 11.37
C PHE A 35 -5.44 9.98 12.54
N ALA A 36 -6.17 11.03 12.96
CA ALA A 36 -7.10 10.91 14.07
C ALA A 36 -8.23 9.91 13.74
N THR A 37 -8.54 9.02 14.68
CA THR A 37 -9.64 8.08 14.53
C THR A 37 -10.98 8.83 14.60
N PRO A 38 -11.85 8.76 13.57
CA PRO A 38 -13.18 9.35 13.62
C PRO A 38 -13.99 8.82 14.80
N ALA A 39 -14.78 9.69 15.44
CA ALA A 39 -15.49 9.34 16.66
C ALA A 39 -16.46 8.15 16.49
N GLU A 40 -17.12 8.05 15.34
CA GLU A 40 -18.02 6.91 15.07
C GLU A 40 -17.26 5.60 14.91
N LEU A 41 -16.16 5.61 14.16
CA LEU A 41 -15.29 4.43 14.06
C LEU A 41 -14.71 4.04 15.42
N ALA A 42 -14.28 5.01 16.24
CA ALA A 42 -13.82 4.76 17.59
C ALA A 42 -14.88 4.08 18.46
N ARG A 43 -16.15 4.53 18.37
CA ARG A 43 -17.27 3.89 19.09
C ARG A 43 -17.54 2.47 18.61
N ASP A 44 -17.48 2.23 17.31
CA ASP A 44 -17.73 0.91 16.75
C ASP A 44 -16.64 -0.09 17.15
N VAL A 45 -15.37 0.28 17.04
CA VAL A 45 -14.26 -0.60 17.45
C VAL A 45 -14.23 -0.80 18.97
N ALA A 46 -14.51 0.24 19.76
CA ALA A 46 -14.58 0.10 21.23
C ALA A 46 -15.69 -0.86 21.66
N ALA A 47 -16.89 -0.70 21.10
CA ALA A 47 -18.01 -1.58 21.42
C ALA A 47 -17.78 -3.03 20.99
N HIS A 48 -17.15 -3.23 19.82
CA HIS A 48 -16.81 -4.57 19.32
C HIS A 48 -15.74 -5.23 20.19
N GLY A 49 -14.65 -4.52 20.51
CA GLY A 49 -13.59 -5.03 21.38
C GLY A 49 -14.08 -5.39 22.79
N LEU A 50 -14.96 -4.57 23.37
CA LEU A 50 -15.59 -4.87 24.67
C LEU A 50 -16.50 -6.12 24.61
N ALA A 51 -17.17 -6.36 23.48
CA ALA A 51 -17.98 -7.56 23.27
C ALA A 51 -17.13 -8.83 23.12
N LEU A 52 -15.93 -8.73 22.55
CA LEU A 52 -14.98 -9.85 22.42
C LEU A 52 -14.27 -10.18 23.73
N LEU A 53 -14.16 -9.21 24.66
CA LEU A 53 -13.49 -9.38 25.93
C LEU A 53 -14.43 -10.05 26.95
N PRO A 54 -14.12 -11.27 27.47
CA PRO A 54 -14.95 -11.95 28.46
C PRO A 54 -15.30 -11.04 29.65
N THR A 55 -16.54 -11.11 30.12
CA THR A 55 -17.01 -10.29 31.25
C THR A 55 -16.28 -10.61 32.56
N SER A 56 -15.77 -11.83 32.70
CA SER A 56 -14.95 -12.28 33.83
C SER A 56 -13.55 -11.67 33.88
N MET A 57 -13.02 -11.14 32.75
CA MET A 57 -11.73 -10.50 32.75
C MET A 57 -11.84 -9.03 33.20
N PRO A 58 -10.91 -8.52 34.03
CA PRO A 58 -10.87 -7.10 34.37
C PRO A 58 -10.64 -6.28 33.12
N LEU A 59 -11.12 -5.03 33.06
CA LEU A 59 -10.89 -4.13 31.96
C LEU A 59 -9.64 -3.28 32.21
N ARG A 60 -8.52 -3.70 31.67
CA ARG A 60 -7.27 -2.95 31.57
C ARG A 60 -7.04 -2.59 30.10
N PHE A 61 -7.19 -1.31 29.79
CA PHE A 61 -7.20 -0.82 28.42
C PHE A 61 -5.90 -0.12 28.04
N LEU A 62 -5.43 -0.36 26.81
CA LEU A 62 -4.24 0.32 26.24
C LEU A 62 -4.55 0.84 24.83
N GLU A 63 -4.26 2.13 24.59
CA GLU A 63 -4.28 2.78 23.26
C GLU A 63 -2.91 3.36 22.93
N PRO A 64 -2.05 2.65 22.16
CA PRO A 64 -0.78 3.23 21.70
C PRO A 64 -0.97 4.11 20.46
N GLY A 65 -0.33 5.30 20.43
CA GLY A 65 -0.41 6.24 19.31
C GLY A 65 -1.78 6.91 19.15
N GLY A 66 -2.37 7.37 20.27
CA GLY A 66 -3.78 7.77 20.30
C GLY A 66 -4.08 9.25 20.05
N ASN A 67 -3.10 10.12 19.75
CA ASN A 67 -3.30 11.58 19.65
C ASN A 67 -4.04 12.13 20.89
N THR A 68 -5.32 12.54 20.74
CA THR A 68 -6.17 12.96 21.86
C THR A 68 -6.99 11.81 22.47
N LEU A 69 -6.73 10.56 22.10
CA LEU A 69 -7.33 9.32 22.64
C LEU A 69 -8.82 9.15 22.31
N ALA A 70 -9.12 9.08 21.03
CA ALA A 70 -10.49 8.88 20.55
C ALA A 70 -11.07 7.51 20.95
N ILE A 71 -10.24 6.45 20.89
CA ILE A 71 -10.67 5.09 21.20
C ILE A 71 -10.83 4.94 22.72
N SER A 72 -9.93 5.51 23.53
CA SER A 72 -10.07 5.53 25.00
C SER A 72 -11.37 6.21 25.44
N SER A 73 -11.72 7.34 24.81
CA SER A 73 -13.01 8.02 25.05
C SER A 73 -14.19 7.10 24.77
N ALA A 74 -14.15 6.42 23.62
CA ALA A 74 -15.20 5.49 23.23
C ALA A 74 -15.28 4.26 24.14
N VAL A 75 -14.13 3.72 24.61
CA VAL A 75 -14.11 2.61 25.57
C VAL A 75 -14.77 3.01 26.89
N ILE A 76 -14.49 4.21 27.42
CA ILE A 76 -15.16 4.72 28.63
C ILE A 76 -16.67 4.85 28.39
N GLU A 77 -17.08 5.38 27.23
CA GLU A 77 -18.50 5.53 26.87
C GLU A 77 -19.20 4.15 26.79
N LYS A 78 -18.56 3.16 26.16
CA LYS A 78 -19.16 1.85 25.86
C LYS A 78 -18.96 0.78 26.95
N SER A 79 -18.16 1.06 27.98
CA SER A 79 -17.93 0.10 29.08
C SER A 79 -19.19 -0.28 29.86
N ALA A 80 -20.30 0.48 29.67
CA ALA A 80 -21.63 0.17 30.21
C ALA A 80 -21.63 -0.19 31.73
N GLY A 81 -20.84 0.54 32.53
CA GLY A 81 -20.70 0.32 33.95
C GLY A 81 -19.68 -0.77 34.36
N ARG A 82 -19.06 -1.46 33.41
CA ARG A 82 -17.94 -2.35 33.69
C ARG A 82 -16.78 -1.53 34.29
N PRO A 83 -16.27 -1.90 35.47
CA PRO A 83 -15.19 -1.16 36.10
C PRO A 83 -13.93 -1.17 35.23
N ILE A 84 -13.38 0.00 34.98
CA ILE A 84 -12.09 0.15 34.28
C ILE A 84 -11.01 0.13 35.36
N GLN A 85 -10.23 -0.95 35.41
CA GLN A 85 -9.12 -1.10 36.36
C GLN A 85 -7.95 -0.20 36.02
N SER A 86 -7.62 -0.08 34.72
CA SER A 86 -6.64 0.85 34.21
C SER A 86 -6.96 1.22 32.75
N ALA A 87 -6.62 2.45 32.37
CA ALA A 87 -6.69 2.90 30.98
C ALA A 87 -5.43 3.75 30.68
N ILE A 88 -4.63 3.31 29.73
CA ILE A 88 -3.36 3.94 29.37
C ILE A 88 -3.40 4.35 27.90
N GLY A 89 -3.12 5.62 27.64
CA GLY A 89 -2.82 6.13 26.29
C GLY A 89 -1.33 6.45 26.17
N ILE A 90 -0.72 6.12 25.04
CA ILE A 90 0.68 6.45 24.77
C ILE A 90 0.71 7.32 23.52
N GLU A 91 1.37 8.49 23.62
CA GLU A 91 1.52 9.42 22.49
C GLU A 91 2.94 9.98 22.47
N ILE A 92 3.56 9.94 21.29
CA ILE A 92 4.95 10.40 21.11
C ILE A 92 5.03 11.92 20.98
N ASP A 93 3.99 12.54 20.43
CA ASP A 93 4.01 13.96 20.09
C ASP A 93 3.51 14.82 21.25
N PRO A 94 4.36 15.65 21.85
CA PRO A 94 3.96 16.53 22.95
C PRO A 94 2.87 17.53 22.54
N HIS A 95 2.74 17.85 21.24
CA HIS A 95 1.69 18.71 20.71
C HIS A 95 0.28 18.16 21.00
N TYR A 96 0.09 16.85 20.91
CA TYR A 96 -1.16 16.18 21.26
C TYR A 96 -1.20 15.71 22.71
N ALA A 97 -0.10 15.11 23.19
CA ALA A 97 -0.07 14.49 24.52
C ALA A 97 -0.29 15.49 25.66
N ASN A 98 0.33 16.68 25.62
CA ASN A 98 0.23 17.64 26.71
C ASN A 98 -1.17 18.24 26.87
N PRO A 99 -1.86 18.71 25.81
CA PRO A 99 -3.26 19.12 25.93
C PRO A 99 -4.20 17.96 26.31
N ALA A 100 -3.95 16.76 25.79
CA ALA A 100 -4.73 15.58 26.14
C ALA A 100 -4.59 15.22 27.64
N LYS A 101 -3.38 15.29 28.24
CA LYS A 101 -3.18 15.11 29.68
C LYS A 101 -4.08 16.02 30.53
N LYS A 102 -4.21 17.29 30.11
CA LYS A 102 -5.08 18.26 30.81
C LYS A 102 -6.55 17.89 30.66
N LEU A 103 -6.97 17.52 29.43
CA LEU A 103 -8.35 17.13 29.15
C LEU A 103 -8.78 15.91 29.97
N TRP A 104 -7.91 14.90 30.08
CA TRP A 104 -8.23 13.62 30.74
C TRP A 104 -7.97 13.61 32.25
N GLN A 105 -7.56 14.76 32.83
CA GLN A 105 -7.35 14.88 34.27
C GLN A 105 -8.62 14.57 35.05
N GLY A 106 -8.50 13.77 36.13
CA GLY A 106 -9.65 13.34 36.94
C GLY A 106 -10.55 12.27 36.27
N THR A 107 -10.02 11.61 35.23
CA THR A 107 -10.61 10.42 34.60
C THR A 107 -9.72 9.19 34.86
N PRO A 108 -10.18 7.96 34.54
CA PRO A 108 -9.35 6.74 34.66
C PRO A 108 -8.18 6.69 33.66
N ILE A 109 -8.12 7.59 32.68
CA ILE A 109 -7.09 7.55 31.63
C ILE A 109 -5.78 8.19 32.12
N LYS A 110 -4.69 7.43 32.02
CA LYS A 110 -3.32 7.90 32.19
C LYS A 110 -2.64 8.04 30.84
N ILE A 111 -2.07 9.22 30.56
CA ILE A 111 -1.34 9.45 29.30
C ILE A 111 0.16 9.44 29.55
N ILE A 112 0.86 8.61 28.78
CA ILE A 112 2.32 8.53 28.74
C ILE A 112 2.80 9.26 27.48
N LEU A 113 3.59 10.31 27.66
CA LEU A 113 4.33 10.94 26.55
C LEU A 113 5.58 10.11 26.29
N GLY A 114 5.66 9.45 25.14
CA GLY A 114 6.78 8.61 24.78
C GLY A 114 6.58 7.79 23.50
N ASP A 115 7.68 7.28 22.98
CA ASP A 115 7.68 6.38 21.84
C ASP A 115 7.30 4.96 22.27
N PHE A 116 6.10 4.51 21.88
CA PHE A 116 5.62 3.17 22.17
C PHE A 116 6.60 2.06 21.77
N THR A 117 7.30 2.23 20.65
CA THR A 117 8.25 1.21 20.13
C THR A 117 9.51 1.06 21.00
N ARG A 118 9.73 1.96 21.96
CA ARG A 118 10.88 1.99 22.89
C ARG A 118 10.50 1.70 24.34
N LEU A 119 9.21 1.82 24.64
CA LEU A 119 8.72 1.50 25.98
C LEU A 119 8.72 -0.01 26.21
N ARG A 120 8.88 -0.40 27.46
CA ARG A 120 8.84 -1.81 27.86
C ARG A 120 7.46 -2.17 28.41
N PRO A 121 6.90 -3.33 28.00
CA PRO A 121 5.65 -3.82 28.58
C PRO A 121 5.86 -4.18 30.05
N PRO A 122 4.77 -4.21 30.87
CA PRO A 122 4.82 -4.75 32.21
C PRO A 122 5.33 -6.19 32.23
N THR A 123 6.12 -6.55 33.24
CA THR A 123 6.62 -7.92 33.43
C THR A 123 5.54 -8.85 33.95
N ASP A 124 4.69 -8.36 34.87
CA ASP A 124 3.55 -9.12 35.39
C ASP A 124 2.39 -9.14 34.38
N ASP A 125 1.89 -10.32 34.06
CA ASP A 125 0.73 -10.52 33.18
C ASP A 125 -0.55 -9.85 33.74
N ASN A 126 -0.65 -9.73 35.08
CA ASN A 126 -1.77 -9.05 35.74
C ASN A 126 -1.75 -7.51 35.56
N GLU A 127 -0.65 -6.93 35.14
CA GLU A 127 -0.54 -5.50 34.85
C GLU A 127 -0.72 -5.21 33.35
N ARG A 128 -0.60 -6.23 32.50
CA ARG A 128 -0.76 -6.11 31.04
C ARG A 128 -2.20 -5.83 30.66
N ALA A 129 -2.38 -5.21 29.51
CA ALA A 129 -3.70 -4.88 29.00
C ALA A 129 -4.52 -6.15 28.70
N THR A 130 -5.78 -6.14 29.07
CA THR A 130 -6.76 -7.16 28.66
C THR A 130 -7.45 -6.80 27.36
N LEU A 131 -7.50 -5.50 27.04
CA LEU A 131 -7.99 -4.95 25.79
C LEU A 131 -7.01 -3.89 25.27
N LEU A 132 -6.46 -4.11 24.09
CA LEU A 132 -5.64 -3.16 23.38
C LEU A 132 -6.33 -2.83 22.06
N ILE A 133 -6.62 -1.56 21.80
CA ILE A 133 -7.13 -1.11 20.50
C ILE A 133 -6.23 0.01 20.00
N CYS A 134 -5.77 -0.11 18.77
CA CYS A 134 -4.81 0.81 18.17
C CYS A 134 -5.19 1.18 16.75
N ASN A 135 -5.12 2.48 16.46
CA ASN A 135 -4.95 3.02 15.12
C ASN A 135 -3.49 3.49 15.04
N PRO A 136 -2.54 2.63 14.59
CA PRO A 136 -1.13 2.95 14.63
C PRO A 136 -0.77 4.04 13.61
N PRO A 137 0.39 4.71 13.76
CA PRO A 137 0.85 5.68 12.79
C PRO A 137 1.13 5.05 11.42
N TYR A 138 0.55 5.59 10.34
CA TYR A 138 0.71 5.09 8.97
C TYR A 138 1.97 5.67 8.30
N VAL A 139 3.13 5.30 8.82
CA VAL A 139 4.43 5.71 8.28
C VAL A 139 4.97 4.65 7.35
N ARG A 140 5.21 5.02 6.08
CA ARG A 140 5.76 4.11 5.08
C ARG A 140 7.21 3.75 5.40
N ASN A 141 7.63 2.54 5.02
CA ASN A 141 8.98 2.03 5.27
C ASN A 141 10.13 2.96 4.87
N GLN A 142 9.96 3.76 3.81
CA GLN A 142 10.99 4.69 3.32
C GLN A 142 11.20 5.91 4.24
N HIS A 143 10.25 6.20 5.11
CA HIS A 143 10.30 7.30 6.08
C HIS A 143 10.71 6.84 7.49
N ILE A 144 10.96 5.55 7.68
CA ILE A 144 11.48 4.99 8.93
C ILE A 144 13.01 4.94 8.83
N GLU A 145 13.70 5.56 9.76
CA GLU A 145 15.17 5.56 9.80
C GLU A 145 15.72 4.12 9.84
N PRO A 146 16.77 3.80 9.05
CA PRO A 146 17.30 2.44 8.93
C PRO A 146 17.72 1.83 10.28
N THR A 147 18.30 2.63 11.17
CA THR A 147 18.72 2.19 12.51
C THR A 147 17.53 1.82 13.39
N GLU A 148 16.47 2.62 13.37
CA GLU A 148 15.24 2.35 14.10
C GLU A 148 14.52 1.10 13.56
N LYS A 149 14.50 0.95 12.24
CA LYS A 149 13.95 -0.25 11.61
C LYS A 149 14.67 -1.51 12.07
N GLN A 150 16.01 -1.49 12.07
CA GLN A 150 16.82 -2.62 12.54
C GLN A 150 16.59 -2.91 14.03
N ARG A 151 16.48 -1.87 14.87
CA ARG A 151 16.18 -2.01 16.30
C ARG A 151 14.85 -2.73 16.52
N MET A 152 13.77 -2.26 15.87
CA MET A 152 12.44 -2.87 15.96
C MET A 152 12.43 -4.30 15.42
N GLN A 153 13.12 -4.56 14.30
CA GLN A 153 13.23 -5.92 13.74
C GLN A 153 13.92 -6.88 14.71
N ARG A 154 14.99 -6.46 15.38
CA ARG A 154 15.68 -7.27 16.40
C ARG A 154 14.76 -7.55 17.58
N ALA A 155 14.12 -6.53 18.14
CA ALA A 155 13.20 -6.70 19.25
C ALA A 155 12.07 -7.70 18.96
N ILE A 156 11.49 -7.64 17.75
CA ILE A 156 10.44 -8.57 17.30
C ILE A 156 11.01 -9.98 17.08
N GLN A 157 12.20 -10.09 16.49
CA GLN A 157 12.86 -11.38 16.28
C GLN A 157 13.17 -12.06 17.60
N ASP A 158 13.67 -11.30 18.59
CA ASP A 158 14.01 -11.81 19.92
C ASP A 158 12.75 -12.24 20.70
N ALA A 159 11.66 -11.48 20.61
CA ALA A 159 10.42 -11.75 21.35
C ALA A 159 9.55 -12.83 20.69
N LEU A 160 9.46 -12.87 19.36
CA LEU A 160 8.49 -13.68 18.62
C LEU A 160 9.11 -14.67 17.63
N GLY A 161 10.41 -14.61 17.39
CA GLY A 161 11.06 -15.42 16.34
C GLY A 161 10.71 -15.01 14.91
N ILE A 162 10.02 -13.86 14.71
CA ILE A 162 9.50 -13.41 13.41
C ILE A 162 10.43 -12.33 12.83
N LYS A 163 10.75 -12.46 11.54
CA LYS A 163 11.52 -11.48 10.80
C LYS A 163 10.60 -10.65 9.90
N LEU A 164 10.21 -9.45 10.36
CA LEU A 164 9.47 -8.51 9.52
C LEU A 164 10.32 -8.00 8.35
N SER A 165 9.67 -7.83 7.20
CA SER A 165 10.32 -7.27 6.01
C SER A 165 10.77 -5.83 6.25
N GLY A 166 11.95 -5.45 5.71
CA GLY A 166 12.38 -4.05 5.68
C GLY A 166 11.47 -3.12 4.85
N LEU A 167 10.52 -3.69 4.11
CA LEU A 167 9.49 -2.97 3.37
C LEU A 167 8.19 -2.77 4.16
N SER A 168 8.09 -3.30 5.39
CA SER A 168 6.93 -3.13 6.26
C SER A 168 6.79 -1.67 6.72
N GLY A 169 5.56 -1.17 6.79
CA GLY A 169 5.23 0.10 7.42
C GLY A 169 5.33 0.03 8.94
N LEU A 170 5.27 1.19 9.61
CA LEU A 170 5.36 1.28 11.07
C LEU A 170 4.20 0.58 11.78
N ASP A 171 3.03 0.54 11.15
CA ASP A 171 1.83 -0.19 11.59
C ASP A 171 2.10 -1.68 11.87
N CYS A 172 2.89 -2.34 11.01
CA CYS A 172 3.28 -3.74 11.20
C CYS A 172 4.20 -3.93 12.41
N TYR A 173 5.14 -3.00 12.62
CA TYR A 173 6.02 -3.02 13.80
C TYR A 173 5.25 -2.78 15.08
N PHE A 174 4.31 -1.83 15.08
CA PHE A 174 3.45 -1.55 16.23
C PHE A 174 2.68 -2.79 16.67
N MET A 175 2.02 -3.48 15.72
CA MET A 175 1.24 -4.68 16.03
C MET A 175 2.10 -5.80 16.64
N ALA A 176 3.27 -6.06 16.07
CA ALA A 176 4.15 -7.11 16.57
C ALA A 176 4.77 -6.76 17.94
N LEU A 177 5.21 -5.53 18.15
CA LEU A 177 5.77 -5.05 19.43
C LEU A 177 4.71 -4.99 20.55
N ALA A 178 3.44 -4.85 20.19
CA ALA A 178 2.34 -4.83 21.16
C ALA A 178 2.01 -6.20 21.75
N HIS A 179 2.58 -7.29 21.21
CA HIS A 179 2.27 -8.65 21.69
C HIS A 179 2.43 -8.79 23.20
N ASP A 180 3.55 -8.33 23.76
CA ASP A 180 3.85 -8.47 25.17
C ASP A 180 3.16 -7.43 26.07
N TRP A 181 2.50 -6.44 25.49
CA TRP A 181 1.63 -5.52 26.22
C TRP A 181 0.26 -6.11 26.54
N LEU A 182 -0.15 -7.17 25.83
CA LEU A 182 -1.37 -7.92 26.12
C LEU A 182 -1.09 -9.04 27.13
N CYS A 183 -2.01 -9.25 28.08
CA CYS A 183 -2.01 -10.43 28.93
C CYS A 183 -2.44 -11.67 28.15
N ASN A 184 -2.19 -12.85 28.69
CA ASN A 184 -2.71 -14.09 28.13
C ASN A 184 -4.25 -14.07 28.10
N GLY A 185 -4.83 -14.42 26.96
CA GLY A 185 -6.28 -14.31 26.72
C GLY A 185 -6.77 -12.91 26.38
N GLY A 186 -5.93 -11.88 26.46
CA GLY A 186 -6.27 -10.49 26.10
C GLY A 186 -6.63 -10.32 24.64
N ILE A 187 -7.43 -9.29 24.35
CA ILE A 187 -7.95 -8.98 23.01
C ILE A 187 -7.17 -7.82 22.42
N GLY A 188 -6.64 -7.99 21.18
CA GLY A 188 -6.03 -6.96 20.36
C GLY A 188 -6.93 -6.56 19.21
N GLY A 189 -7.19 -5.26 19.06
CA GLY A 189 -7.94 -4.66 17.96
C GLY A 189 -7.07 -3.66 17.19
N TRP A 190 -7.01 -3.77 15.86
CA TRP A 190 -6.09 -2.98 15.05
C TRP A 190 -6.77 -2.39 13.84
N ILE A 191 -6.69 -1.07 13.69
CA ILE A 191 -7.16 -0.36 12.51
C ILE A 191 -5.92 -0.10 11.65
N ILE A 192 -5.74 -0.84 10.56
CA ILE A 192 -4.53 -0.72 9.73
C ILE A 192 -4.87 -0.73 8.24
N PRO A 193 -3.95 -0.24 7.38
CA PRO A 193 -4.11 -0.38 5.93
C PRO A 193 -4.24 -1.84 5.52
N SER A 194 -5.23 -2.16 4.67
CA SER A 194 -5.45 -3.55 4.20
C SER A 194 -4.36 -4.06 3.26
N GLU A 195 -3.40 -3.22 2.88
CA GLU A 195 -2.32 -3.56 1.92
C GLU A 195 -1.45 -4.74 2.39
N PHE A 196 -1.25 -4.94 3.70
CA PHE A 196 -0.51 -6.11 4.21
C PHE A 196 -1.14 -7.43 3.80
N MET A 197 -2.46 -7.47 3.58
CA MET A 197 -3.20 -8.68 3.22
C MET A 197 -2.83 -9.23 1.84
N GLU A 198 -2.27 -8.41 0.96
CA GLU A 198 -1.94 -8.78 -0.41
C GLU A 198 -0.46 -8.52 -0.80
N SER A 199 0.29 -7.81 0.05
CA SER A 199 1.69 -7.49 -0.22
C SER A 199 2.65 -8.56 0.28
N ASN A 200 3.83 -8.63 -0.37
CA ASN A 200 4.89 -9.53 0.07
C ASN A 200 5.45 -9.17 1.45
N TYR A 201 5.46 -7.88 1.82
CA TYR A 201 5.93 -7.46 3.14
C TYR A 201 4.99 -7.91 4.26
N GLY A 202 3.70 -8.11 3.95
CA GLY A 202 2.70 -8.58 4.91
C GLY A 202 2.81 -10.07 5.28
N ARG A 203 3.68 -10.84 4.62
CA ARG A 203 3.81 -12.28 4.86
C ARG A 203 4.12 -12.60 6.32
N ALA A 204 5.11 -11.94 6.91
CA ALA A 204 5.49 -12.15 8.31
C ALA A 204 4.39 -11.73 9.29
N LEU A 205 3.62 -10.67 8.98
CA LEU A 205 2.47 -10.27 9.79
C LEU A 205 1.33 -11.30 9.69
N LYS A 206 1.08 -11.85 8.51
CA LYS A 206 0.11 -12.96 8.33
C LYS A 206 0.54 -14.21 9.10
N GLU A 207 1.85 -14.51 9.11
CA GLU A 207 2.40 -15.60 9.92
C GLU A 207 2.18 -15.37 11.42
N TYR A 208 2.42 -14.15 11.91
CA TYR A 208 2.11 -13.75 13.29
C TYR A 208 0.63 -14.01 13.64
N LEU A 209 -0.27 -13.52 12.78
CA LEU A 209 -1.72 -13.65 12.99
C LEU A 209 -2.23 -15.11 12.96
N LEU A 210 -1.55 -16.00 12.23
CA LEU A 210 -1.94 -17.40 12.11
C LEU A 210 -1.26 -18.33 13.12
N ARG A 211 -0.10 -17.95 13.68
CA ARG A 211 0.71 -18.87 14.51
C ARG A 211 0.93 -18.42 15.94
N HIS A 212 0.97 -17.11 16.19
CA HIS A 212 1.31 -16.56 17.52
C HIS A 212 0.09 -16.09 18.30
N VAL A 213 -1.04 -15.86 17.62
CA VAL A 213 -2.29 -15.42 18.24
C VAL A 213 -3.47 -16.17 17.61
N THR A 214 -4.60 -16.22 18.30
CA THR A 214 -5.85 -16.69 17.71
C THR A 214 -6.51 -15.54 16.97
N LEU A 215 -6.37 -15.49 15.65
CA LEU A 215 -7.02 -14.50 14.78
C LEU A 215 -8.53 -14.73 14.80
N LEU A 216 -9.30 -13.77 15.28
CA LEU A 216 -10.76 -13.89 15.42
C LEU A 216 -11.50 -13.38 14.19
N GLU A 217 -11.22 -12.12 13.83
CA GLU A 217 -11.96 -11.43 12.78
C GLU A 217 -11.07 -10.49 11.97
N ILE A 218 -11.40 -10.33 10.69
CA ILE A 218 -10.91 -9.25 9.83
C ILE A 218 -12.12 -8.61 9.14
N HIS A 219 -12.35 -7.33 9.41
CA HIS A 219 -13.31 -6.51 8.70
C HIS A 219 -12.58 -5.58 7.73
N ARG A 220 -12.98 -5.58 6.45
CA ARG A 220 -12.48 -4.65 5.44
C ARG A 220 -13.56 -3.66 5.08
N PHE A 221 -13.23 -2.37 5.14
CA PHE A 221 -14.12 -1.34 4.61
C PHE A 221 -14.09 -1.32 3.07
N ASP A 222 -15.21 -0.92 2.46
CA ASP A 222 -15.23 -0.66 1.02
C ASP A 222 -14.23 0.48 0.72
N PRO A 223 -13.31 0.32 -0.24
CA PRO A 223 -12.39 1.38 -0.63
C PRO A 223 -13.06 2.69 -1.10
N ASN A 224 -14.34 2.62 -1.52
CA ASN A 224 -15.13 3.80 -1.87
C ASN A 224 -15.72 4.50 -0.63
N ASP A 225 -15.82 3.79 0.49
CA ASP A 225 -16.25 4.32 1.79
C ASP A 225 -15.02 4.71 2.61
N VAL A 226 -14.56 5.94 2.39
CA VAL A 226 -13.31 6.46 2.97
C VAL A 226 -13.48 6.72 4.45
N GLN A 227 -12.85 5.91 5.30
CA GLN A 227 -12.92 6.03 6.76
C GLN A 227 -12.13 7.23 7.29
N PHE A 228 -11.05 7.61 6.63
CA PHE A 228 -10.17 8.72 7.02
C PHE A 228 -10.18 9.78 5.91
N LYS A 229 -10.63 11.00 6.22
CA LYS A 229 -10.72 12.10 5.23
C LYS A 229 -9.34 12.49 4.66
N ASP A 230 -8.30 12.35 5.48
CA ASP A 230 -6.94 12.80 5.18
C ASP A 230 -6.01 11.66 4.70
N ALA A 231 -6.49 10.42 4.63
CA ALA A 231 -5.69 9.28 4.19
C ALA A 231 -6.41 8.48 3.10
N LEU A 232 -5.81 8.42 1.91
CA LEU A 232 -6.27 7.57 0.80
C LEU A 232 -5.81 6.11 1.01
N VAL A 233 -6.27 5.48 2.09
CA VAL A 233 -5.95 4.09 2.41
C VAL A 233 -7.22 3.25 2.50
N SER A 234 -7.19 2.03 1.98
CA SER A 234 -8.20 1.03 2.27
C SER A 234 -7.91 0.47 3.65
N SER A 235 -8.81 0.71 4.60
CA SER A 235 -8.63 0.29 5.98
C SER A 235 -9.24 -1.08 6.25
N ALA A 236 -8.63 -1.80 7.20
CA ALA A 236 -9.17 -3.02 7.78
C ALA A 236 -9.09 -2.94 9.31
N VAL A 237 -10.01 -3.61 9.99
CA VAL A 237 -9.97 -3.82 11.44
C VAL A 237 -9.70 -5.29 11.69
N ILE A 238 -8.65 -5.58 12.48
CA ILE A 238 -8.22 -6.94 12.81
C ILE A 238 -8.44 -7.17 14.28
N TRP A 239 -9.03 -8.31 14.62
CA TRP A 239 -9.23 -8.74 15.99
C TRP A 239 -8.55 -10.07 16.24
N PHE A 240 -7.79 -10.16 17.30
CA PHE A 240 -7.19 -11.41 17.74
C PHE A 240 -7.19 -11.52 19.28
N ARG A 241 -7.06 -12.75 19.76
CA ARG A 241 -6.81 -13.07 21.16
C ARG A 241 -5.36 -13.50 21.32
N LYS A 242 -4.66 -12.99 22.32
CA LYS A 242 -3.33 -13.52 22.69
C LYS A 242 -3.47 -14.90 23.32
N ALA A 243 -3.59 -15.89 22.46
CA ALA A 243 -3.64 -17.31 22.81
C ALA A 243 -3.17 -18.11 21.60
N LYS A 244 -2.64 -19.31 21.84
CA LYS A 244 -2.29 -20.24 20.77
C LYS A 244 -3.53 -20.60 19.94
N PRO A 245 -3.50 -20.50 18.62
CA PRO A 245 -4.66 -20.81 17.81
C PRO A 245 -5.02 -22.30 17.88
N PRO A 246 -6.32 -22.65 17.95
CA PRO A 246 -6.78 -24.04 17.79
C PRO A 246 -6.46 -24.57 16.38
N ALA A 247 -6.32 -25.91 16.24
CA ALA A 247 -5.92 -26.56 14.99
C ALA A 247 -6.87 -26.26 13.82
N ASP A 248 -8.19 -26.28 14.06
CA ASP A 248 -9.24 -26.08 13.06
C ASP A 248 -9.96 -24.76 13.24
N HIS A 249 -9.20 -23.69 13.45
CA HIS A 249 -9.77 -22.39 13.72
C HIS A 249 -10.36 -21.74 12.46
N GLN A 250 -11.55 -21.15 12.60
CA GLN A 250 -12.21 -20.34 11.59
C GLN A 250 -12.06 -18.88 11.93
N VAL A 251 -11.73 -18.06 10.94
CA VAL A 251 -11.59 -16.61 11.05
C VAL A 251 -12.77 -15.96 10.34
N ARG A 252 -13.46 -15.08 11.03
CA ARG A 252 -14.56 -14.31 10.46
C ARG A 252 -14.02 -13.21 9.55
N PHE A 253 -14.27 -13.30 8.26
CA PHE A 253 -14.01 -12.25 7.30
C PHE A 253 -15.30 -11.50 6.99
N SER A 254 -15.25 -10.17 7.02
CA SER A 254 -16.36 -9.32 6.64
C SER A 254 -15.91 -8.14 5.76
N PHE A 255 -16.84 -7.63 4.95
CA PHE A 255 -16.57 -6.57 3.99
C PHE A 255 -17.73 -5.60 3.87
N GLY A 256 -17.40 -4.30 3.74
CA GLY A 256 -18.32 -3.20 3.52
C GLY A 256 -19.26 -2.92 4.70
N GLY A 257 -19.96 -1.80 4.67
CA GLY A 257 -20.79 -1.36 5.77
C GLY A 257 -19.97 -1.03 7.04
N THR A 258 -20.53 -1.33 8.22
CA THR A 258 -19.86 -1.12 9.51
C THR A 258 -19.47 -2.45 10.15
N LEU A 259 -18.62 -2.41 11.19
CA LEU A 259 -18.26 -3.60 11.98
C LEU A 259 -19.49 -4.36 12.50
N ARG A 260 -20.55 -3.62 12.87
CA ARG A 260 -21.80 -4.20 13.38
C ARG A 260 -22.74 -4.71 12.31
N ARG A 261 -22.71 -4.10 11.12
CA ARG A 261 -23.59 -4.39 9.97
C ARG A 261 -22.77 -4.49 8.70
N PRO A 262 -21.91 -5.52 8.59
CA PRO A 262 -21.15 -5.73 7.37
C PRO A 262 -22.07 -6.17 6.22
N THR A 263 -21.71 -5.81 5.00
CA THR A 263 -22.46 -6.20 3.79
C THR A 263 -22.29 -7.68 3.47
N ILE A 264 -21.09 -8.22 3.66
CA ILE A 264 -20.75 -9.62 3.39
C ILE A 264 -19.98 -10.19 4.58
N VAL A 265 -20.31 -11.42 4.98
CA VAL A 265 -19.61 -12.16 6.05
C VAL A 265 -19.33 -13.58 5.61
N LYS A 266 -18.15 -14.09 5.93
CA LYS A 266 -17.74 -15.48 5.67
C LYS A 266 -16.72 -15.94 6.70
N ASP A 267 -16.84 -17.17 7.15
CA ASP A 267 -15.83 -17.84 7.97
C ASP A 267 -14.84 -18.58 7.07
N ILE A 268 -13.55 -18.34 7.29
CA ILE A 268 -12.47 -18.88 6.48
C ILE A 268 -11.50 -19.64 7.38
N SER A 269 -11.26 -20.92 7.06
CA SER A 269 -10.31 -21.74 7.82
C SER A 269 -8.89 -21.16 7.75
N THR A 270 -8.18 -21.20 8.88
CA THR A 270 -6.75 -20.81 8.97
C THR A 270 -5.87 -21.62 8.03
N GLN A 271 -6.24 -22.87 7.71
CA GLN A 271 -5.53 -23.71 6.74
C GLN A 271 -5.65 -23.12 5.31
N VAL A 272 -6.81 -22.59 4.95
CA VAL A 272 -7.04 -21.90 3.67
C VAL A 272 -6.25 -20.59 3.64
N LEU A 273 -6.28 -19.82 4.72
CA LEU A 273 -5.54 -18.56 4.84
C LEU A 273 -4.03 -18.76 4.71
N ALA A 274 -3.49 -19.83 5.32
CA ALA A 274 -2.05 -20.16 5.27
C ALA A 274 -1.56 -20.47 3.83
N ARG A 275 -2.45 -20.94 2.97
CA ARG A 275 -2.16 -21.27 1.55
C ARG A 275 -2.52 -20.13 0.59
N THR A 276 -3.12 -19.05 1.08
CA THR A 276 -3.60 -17.92 0.27
C THR A 276 -2.68 -16.72 0.38
N ASP A 277 -2.03 -16.33 -0.71
CA ASP A 277 -1.17 -15.14 -0.74
C ASP A 277 -1.95 -13.84 -0.50
N LYS A 278 -3.15 -13.71 -1.11
CA LYS A 278 -3.99 -12.50 -1.07
C LYS A 278 -5.25 -12.72 -0.24
N TRP A 279 -5.23 -12.27 1.01
CA TRP A 279 -6.40 -12.32 1.90
C TRP A 279 -7.49 -11.30 1.52
N THR A 280 -7.15 -10.29 0.73
CA THR A 280 -8.12 -9.32 0.18
C THR A 280 -9.17 -9.94 -0.72
N ARG A 281 -9.02 -11.20 -1.12
CA ARG A 281 -10.05 -11.97 -1.85
C ARG A 281 -11.27 -12.32 -0.99
N TYR A 282 -11.10 -12.36 0.32
CA TYR A 282 -12.17 -12.71 1.25
C TYR A 282 -12.88 -11.46 1.80
N PRO A 283 -14.17 -11.56 2.08
CA PRO A 283 -15.08 -12.72 1.96
C PRO A 283 -15.71 -12.88 0.58
N GLU A 284 -15.46 -11.98 -0.37
CA GLU A 284 -16.19 -11.86 -1.64
C GLU A 284 -15.98 -13.09 -2.55
N HIS A 285 -14.79 -13.67 -2.54
CA HIS A 285 -14.45 -14.81 -3.41
C HIS A 285 -14.38 -16.11 -2.61
N GLN A 286 -14.87 -17.20 -3.21
CA GLN A 286 -14.57 -18.53 -2.72
C GLN A 286 -13.10 -18.86 -2.98
N ALA A 287 -12.53 -19.78 -2.19
CA ALA A 287 -11.19 -20.32 -2.45
C ALA A 287 -11.13 -20.78 -3.93
N GLN A 288 -10.51 -19.96 -4.77
CA GLN A 288 -10.37 -20.32 -6.18
C GLN A 288 -9.52 -21.59 -6.26
N ARG A 289 -10.01 -22.59 -7.01
CA ARG A 289 -9.15 -23.66 -7.52
C ARG A 289 -7.96 -23.01 -8.19
N GLU A 290 -6.76 -23.48 -7.90
CA GLU A 290 -5.53 -22.99 -8.49
C GLU A 290 -5.70 -22.82 -10.00
N TYR A 291 -5.58 -21.56 -10.51
CA TYR A 291 -5.72 -21.32 -11.94
C TYR A 291 -4.56 -21.99 -12.69
N ARG A 292 -4.87 -22.94 -13.53
CA ARG A 292 -3.92 -23.78 -14.26
C ARG A 292 -3.78 -23.42 -15.74
N GLY A 293 -4.46 -22.36 -16.19
CA GLY A 293 -4.40 -21.86 -17.56
C GLY A 293 -3.16 -21.01 -17.87
N TRP A 294 -3.16 -20.44 -19.07
CA TRP A 294 -2.13 -19.48 -19.50
C TRP A 294 -2.26 -18.16 -18.74
N ARG A 295 -1.13 -17.61 -18.35
CA ARG A 295 -1.04 -16.32 -17.68
C ARG A 295 -0.32 -15.31 -18.58
N LEU A 296 -0.54 -14.00 -18.38
CA LEU A 296 0.15 -12.98 -19.15
C LEU A 296 1.69 -13.11 -19.04
N GLY A 297 2.19 -13.48 -17.87
CA GLY A 297 3.62 -13.72 -17.65
C GLY A 297 4.20 -14.91 -18.42
N ASP A 298 3.37 -15.86 -18.85
CA ASP A 298 3.82 -16.94 -19.74
C ASP A 298 4.06 -16.42 -21.16
N LEU A 299 3.27 -15.43 -21.60
CA LEU A 299 3.23 -14.90 -22.95
C LEU A 299 4.09 -13.65 -23.14
N PHE A 300 4.26 -12.85 -22.06
CA PHE A 300 5.00 -11.59 -22.08
C PHE A 300 6.00 -11.51 -20.94
N THR A 301 7.13 -10.85 -21.20
CA THR A 301 7.97 -10.29 -20.15
C THR A 301 7.42 -8.90 -19.82
N VAL A 302 6.94 -8.71 -18.59
CA VAL A 302 6.38 -7.45 -18.13
C VAL A 302 7.44 -6.68 -17.36
N LYS A 303 7.77 -5.48 -17.82
CA LYS A 303 8.70 -4.58 -17.13
C LYS A 303 8.02 -3.25 -16.86
N ARG A 304 8.32 -2.65 -15.73
CA ARG A 304 7.96 -1.26 -15.47
C ARG A 304 8.80 -0.35 -16.35
N GLY A 305 8.23 0.74 -16.84
CA GLY A 305 8.99 1.77 -17.51
C GLY A 305 10.05 2.38 -16.60
N ILE A 306 10.90 3.24 -17.13
CA ILE A 306 12.05 3.79 -16.40
C ILE A 306 11.59 4.67 -15.24
N ASN A 307 12.31 4.57 -14.12
CA ASN A 307 12.18 5.51 -13.01
C ASN A 307 13.29 6.55 -13.11
N THR A 308 12.98 7.75 -13.59
CA THR A 308 13.97 8.82 -13.74
C THR A 308 14.51 9.33 -12.41
N GLY A 309 13.70 9.26 -11.35
CA GLY A 309 13.98 9.88 -10.05
C GLY A 309 13.49 11.32 -9.95
N ALA A 310 13.36 12.02 -11.10
CA ALA A 310 12.82 13.38 -11.21
C ALA A 310 12.30 13.58 -12.65
N ASN A 311 11.03 13.22 -12.88
CA ASN A 311 10.45 13.32 -14.22
C ASN A 311 10.48 14.75 -14.77
N ASP A 312 10.15 15.73 -13.92
CA ASP A 312 10.07 17.15 -14.31
C ASP A 312 11.44 17.74 -14.69
N PHE A 313 12.53 17.07 -14.32
CA PHE A 313 13.89 17.44 -14.71
C PHE A 313 14.38 16.64 -15.91
N PHE A 314 14.21 15.33 -15.93
CA PHE A 314 14.78 14.48 -16.97
C PHE A 314 13.93 14.34 -18.22
N ILE A 315 12.63 14.67 -18.15
CA ILE A 315 11.73 14.63 -19.29
C ILE A 315 11.52 16.05 -19.78
N VAL A 316 12.02 16.32 -20.99
CA VAL A 316 11.97 17.62 -21.65
C VAL A 316 11.09 17.54 -22.89
N ASP A 317 10.42 18.62 -23.20
CA ASP A 317 9.68 18.74 -24.45
C ASP A 317 10.54 19.29 -25.59
N GLU A 318 10.00 19.24 -26.80
CA GLU A 318 10.70 19.74 -28.00
C GLU A 318 11.05 21.23 -27.90
N THR A 319 10.27 22.04 -27.21
CA THR A 319 10.52 23.47 -27.00
C THR A 319 11.73 23.67 -26.08
N GLU A 320 11.79 22.93 -24.99
CA GLU A 320 12.94 22.94 -24.09
C GLU A 320 14.21 22.43 -24.77
N VAL A 321 14.11 21.34 -25.55
CA VAL A 321 15.24 20.82 -26.31
C VAL A 321 15.84 21.91 -27.24
N ARG A 322 14.98 22.63 -27.94
CA ARG A 322 15.43 23.71 -28.87
C ARG A 322 15.98 24.90 -28.10
N SER A 323 15.26 25.42 -27.11
CA SER A 323 15.66 26.60 -26.35
C SER A 323 16.97 26.41 -25.58
N ARG A 324 17.18 25.22 -25.06
CA ARG A 324 18.38 24.85 -24.29
C ARG A 324 19.48 24.22 -25.15
N LYS A 325 19.24 24.06 -26.47
CA LYS A 325 20.16 23.45 -27.45
C LYS A 325 20.66 22.07 -27.03
N LEU A 326 19.76 21.25 -26.45
CA LEU A 326 20.13 19.93 -25.96
C LEU A 326 20.45 18.98 -27.12
N PRO A 327 21.57 18.23 -27.08
CA PRO A 327 21.99 17.37 -28.19
C PRO A 327 21.12 16.11 -28.30
N MET A 328 20.47 15.95 -29.47
CA MET A 328 19.51 14.85 -29.73
C MET A 328 20.07 13.45 -29.49
N ARG A 329 21.39 13.25 -29.59
CA ARG A 329 22.07 11.97 -29.39
C ARG A 329 21.94 11.42 -27.95
N TYR A 330 21.64 12.29 -26.98
CA TYR A 330 21.40 11.93 -25.57
C TYR A 330 19.93 12.03 -25.18
N LEU A 331 19.05 12.16 -26.15
CA LEU A 331 17.62 12.27 -25.97
C LEU A 331 16.90 11.04 -26.55
N ARG A 332 16.12 10.37 -25.75
CA ARG A 332 15.33 9.23 -26.18
C ARG A 332 13.85 9.57 -26.14
N PRO A 333 13.08 9.27 -27.21
CA PRO A 333 11.64 9.45 -27.18
C PRO A 333 11.00 8.73 -25.99
N ILE A 334 10.11 9.42 -25.28
CA ILE A 334 9.41 8.85 -24.11
C ILE A 334 7.91 9.12 -24.19
N LEU A 335 7.12 8.18 -23.68
CA LEU A 335 5.67 8.31 -23.62
C LEU A 335 5.26 9.17 -22.39
N PRO A 336 4.23 10.00 -22.53
CA PRO A 336 3.62 10.70 -21.41
C PRO A 336 2.93 9.74 -20.45
N ARG A 337 2.18 10.26 -19.47
CA ARG A 337 1.34 9.44 -18.61
C ARG A 337 0.23 8.77 -19.44
N GLY A 338 -0.20 7.58 -19.06
CA GLY A 338 -1.25 6.87 -19.78
C GLY A 338 -2.59 7.63 -19.86
N SER A 339 -2.85 8.55 -18.90
CA SER A 339 -4.00 9.47 -18.95
C SER A 339 -3.93 10.47 -20.10
N ASP A 340 -2.73 10.84 -20.50
CA ASP A 340 -2.47 11.91 -21.47
C ASP A 340 -2.38 11.35 -22.91
N ILE A 341 -2.49 10.03 -23.07
CA ILE A 341 -2.51 9.36 -24.37
C ILE A 341 -3.95 9.27 -24.84
N GLU A 342 -4.25 9.96 -25.94
CA GLU A 342 -5.52 9.85 -26.64
C GLU A 342 -5.58 8.52 -27.43
N GLY A 343 -6.77 7.87 -27.43
CA GLY A 343 -6.92 6.57 -28.07
C GLY A 343 -6.13 5.45 -27.38
N ASN A 344 -6.00 4.32 -28.03
CA ASN A 344 -5.25 3.14 -27.54
C ASN A 344 -4.14 2.70 -28.51
N GLU A 345 -3.84 3.50 -29.53
CA GLU A 345 -2.80 3.24 -30.52
C GLU A 345 -1.85 4.45 -30.62
N ILE A 346 -0.57 4.19 -30.56
CA ILE A 346 0.49 5.20 -30.59
C ILE A 346 1.22 5.06 -31.91
N HIS A 347 0.90 5.95 -32.84
CA HIS A 347 1.53 5.98 -34.16
C HIS A 347 2.97 6.54 -34.09
N THR A 348 3.77 6.18 -35.07
CA THR A 348 5.14 6.68 -35.19
C THR A 348 5.22 7.93 -36.07
N GLY A 349 5.95 8.92 -35.59
CA GLY A 349 6.32 10.11 -36.34
C GLY A 349 7.77 10.09 -36.86
N LEU A 350 8.29 11.25 -37.18
CA LEU A 350 9.68 11.44 -37.62
C LEU A 350 10.66 10.90 -36.57
N ALA A 351 11.72 10.25 -37.05
CA ALA A 351 12.78 9.63 -36.23
C ALA A 351 12.29 8.62 -35.19
N GLY A 352 11.05 8.06 -35.36
CA GLY A 352 10.47 7.11 -34.43
C GLY A 352 9.85 7.74 -33.19
N SER A 353 9.67 9.04 -33.12
CA SER A 353 8.95 9.72 -32.05
C SER A 353 7.47 9.34 -32.06
N PRO A 354 6.78 9.30 -30.92
CA PRO A 354 5.35 9.04 -30.87
C PRO A 354 4.57 10.24 -31.43
N LEU A 355 3.51 9.97 -32.19
CA LEU A 355 2.54 10.99 -32.62
C LEU A 355 1.47 11.09 -31.53
N LEU A 356 1.68 11.95 -30.53
CA LEU A 356 0.78 12.18 -29.42
C LEU A 356 0.55 13.69 -29.27
N GLY A 357 -0.53 14.21 -29.86
CA GLY A 357 -0.83 15.63 -29.79
C GLY A 357 0.24 16.52 -30.44
N ARG A 358 0.48 17.71 -29.86
CA ARG A 358 1.37 18.73 -30.41
C ARG A 358 2.81 18.68 -29.90
N THR A 359 3.07 18.03 -28.74
CA THR A 359 4.36 18.12 -28.04
C THR A 359 5.06 16.78 -27.97
N ARG A 360 6.27 16.68 -28.48
CA ARG A 360 7.13 15.50 -28.37
C ARG A 360 7.90 15.57 -27.06
N LEU A 361 7.98 14.44 -26.37
CA LEU A 361 8.70 14.30 -25.11
C LEU A 361 9.94 13.44 -25.30
N TYR A 362 11.01 13.85 -24.64
CA TYR A 362 12.29 13.15 -24.63
C TYR A 362 12.79 12.99 -23.20
N VAL A 363 13.43 11.86 -22.93
CA VAL A 363 14.18 11.68 -21.68
C VAL A 363 15.66 11.86 -21.95
N ILE A 364 16.32 12.61 -21.08
CA ILE A 364 17.77 12.79 -21.10
C ILE A 364 18.41 11.50 -20.60
N ASP A 365 19.26 10.87 -21.43
CA ASP A 365 19.97 9.61 -21.10
C ASP A 365 21.41 9.71 -21.62
N CYS A 366 22.31 10.18 -20.76
CA CYS A 366 23.73 10.33 -21.07
C CYS A 366 24.57 9.36 -20.23
N HIS A 367 25.58 8.76 -20.85
CA HIS A 367 26.48 7.79 -20.22
C HIS A 367 27.93 8.25 -20.13
N LEU A 368 28.22 9.47 -20.60
CA LEU A 368 29.51 10.11 -20.46
C LEU A 368 29.76 10.54 -19.01
N SER A 369 31.02 10.61 -18.60
CA SER A 369 31.42 11.21 -17.32
C SER A 369 31.13 12.73 -17.30
N GLN A 370 31.17 13.34 -16.14
CA GLN A 370 30.95 14.80 -16.03
C GLN A 370 31.99 15.60 -16.80
N GLU A 371 33.26 15.17 -16.77
CA GLU A 371 34.37 15.79 -17.46
C GLU A 371 34.20 15.66 -19.00
N GLU A 372 33.77 14.50 -19.47
CA GLU A 372 33.51 14.26 -20.88
C GLU A 372 32.34 15.12 -21.39
N ILE A 373 31.23 15.21 -20.61
CA ILE A 373 30.09 16.06 -20.98
C ILE A 373 30.49 17.53 -21.01
N ALA A 374 31.21 17.99 -19.97
CA ALA A 374 31.64 19.40 -19.90
C ALA A 374 32.48 19.80 -21.09
N ARG A 375 33.31 18.86 -21.63
CA ARG A 375 34.17 19.10 -22.77
C ARG A 375 33.42 18.97 -24.12
N ALA A 376 32.62 17.91 -24.26
CA ALA A 376 32.01 17.54 -25.53
C ALA A 376 30.62 18.14 -25.76
N GLU A 377 29.88 18.39 -24.66
CA GLU A 377 28.47 18.77 -24.66
C GLU A 377 28.19 19.90 -23.66
N PRO A 378 28.75 21.09 -23.84
CA PRO A 378 28.66 22.15 -22.83
C PRO A 378 27.22 22.61 -22.55
N GLU A 379 26.28 22.51 -23.50
CA GLU A 379 24.88 22.84 -23.30
C GLU A 379 24.16 21.81 -22.40
N LEU A 380 24.42 20.53 -22.65
CA LEU A 380 23.91 19.46 -21.80
C LEU A 380 24.49 19.56 -20.39
N TRP A 381 25.78 19.86 -20.26
CA TRP A 381 26.42 20.04 -18.97
C TRP A 381 25.81 21.20 -18.20
N ARG A 382 25.63 22.36 -18.83
CA ARG A 382 24.96 23.52 -18.22
C ARG A 382 23.56 23.17 -17.72
N TYR A 383 22.81 22.38 -18.48
CA TYR A 383 21.51 21.89 -18.04
C TYR A 383 21.62 20.98 -16.80
N LEU A 384 22.49 19.97 -16.85
CA LEU A 384 22.66 19.01 -15.74
C LEU A 384 23.12 19.71 -14.45
N GLN A 385 23.96 20.74 -14.54
CA GLN A 385 24.40 21.50 -13.38
C GLN A 385 23.22 22.12 -12.59
N THR A 386 22.13 22.49 -13.26
CA THR A 386 20.96 23.06 -12.56
C THR A 386 20.27 22.06 -11.60
N GLY A 387 20.46 20.76 -11.79
CA GLY A 387 19.89 19.70 -10.93
C GLY A 387 20.88 19.12 -9.90
N MET A 388 22.11 19.65 -9.82
CA MET A 388 23.12 19.07 -8.91
C MET A 388 22.80 19.23 -7.44
N ALA A 389 22.17 20.34 -7.06
CA ALA A 389 21.88 20.67 -5.67
C ALA A 389 20.69 19.89 -5.09
N ASP A 390 19.73 19.54 -5.92
CA ASP A 390 18.45 18.92 -5.52
C ASP A 390 18.22 17.56 -6.16
N VAL A 391 18.14 17.47 -7.51
CA VAL A 391 17.80 16.25 -8.25
C VAL A 391 18.85 15.15 -8.03
N ALA A 392 20.14 15.50 -8.10
CA ALA A 392 21.24 14.56 -7.90
C ALA A 392 21.25 13.97 -6.48
N GLN A 393 20.75 14.73 -5.47
CA GLN A 393 20.64 14.30 -4.09
C GLN A 393 19.42 13.41 -3.83
N GLY A 394 18.46 13.36 -4.76
CA GLY A 394 17.29 12.51 -4.67
C GLY A 394 17.65 11.02 -4.55
N TYR A 395 16.85 10.28 -3.77
CA TYR A 395 17.11 8.87 -3.44
C TYR A 395 17.46 7.98 -4.65
N THR A 396 16.75 8.14 -5.77
CA THR A 396 16.98 7.34 -6.99
C THR A 396 18.27 7.73 -7.69
N CYS A 397 18.50 9.03 -7.86
CA CYS A 397 19.66 9.56 -8.58
C CYS A 397 20.96 9.30 -7.82
N ARG A 398 20.98 9.53 -6.51
CA ARG A 398 22.13 9.30 -5.63
C ARG A 398 22.67 7.87 -5.66
N LYS A 399 21.82 6.89 -5.97
CA LYS A 399 22.21 5.46 -6.05
C LYS A 399 22.84 5.06 -7.39
N ARG A 400 22.81 5.92 -8.38
CA ARG A 400 23.39 5.66 -9.70
C ARG A 400 24.87 6.03 -9.70
N LYS A 401 25.67 5.32 -10.50
CA LYS A 401 27.09 5.65 -10.73
C LYS A 401 27.24 7.05 -11.34
N LEU A 402 26.36 7.36 -12.31
CA LEU A 402 26.17 8.69 -12.89
C LEU A 402 24.72 9.07 -12.59
N TRP A 403 24.49 10.09 -11.79
CA TRP A 403 23.17 10.44 -11.26
C TRP A 403 22.13 10.75 -12.36
N TYR A 404 22.57 11.21 -13.51
CA TYR A 404 21.78 11.56 -14.69
C TYR A 404 21.56 10.39 -15.67
N LYS A 405 22.30 9.28 -15.55
CA LYS A 405 22.14 8.11 -16.42
C LYS A 405 20.84 7.41 -16.14
N GLN A 406 20.08 7.12 -17.19
CA GLN A 406 18.82 6.42 -17.05
C GLN A 406 18.99 4.89 -17.12
N GLU A 407 17.99 4.18 -16.63
CA GLU A 407 17.90 2.74 -16.77
C GLU A 407 17.66 2.36 -18.24
N PHE A 408 18.39 1.38 -18.73
CA PHE A 408 18.22 0.95 -20.12
C PHE A 408 16.90 0.20 -20.30
N ARG A 409 16.10 0.66 -21.26
CA ARG A 409 14.90 -0.03 -21.75
C ARG A 409 14.86 0.05 -23.27
N THR A 410 14.47 -1.05 -23.92
CA THR A 410 14.12 -1.04 -25.34
C THR A 410 12.66 -0.62 -25.50
N PRO A 411 12.24 -0.01 -26.60
CA PRO A 411 10.82 0.22 -26.89
C PRO A 411 10.03 -1.07 -26.82
N SER A 412 8.79 -1.01 -26.34
CA SER A 412 7.90 -2.16 -26.25
C SER A 412 6.73 -1.99 -27.20
N PRO A 413 6.34 -3.02 -27.97
CA PRO A 413 5.22 -2.92 -28.91
C PRO A 413 3.85 -2.80 -28.24
N ILE A 414 3.73 -3.23 -26.98
CA ILE A 414 2.52 -3.04 -26.19
C ILE A 414 2.92 -2.42 -24.86
N VAL A 415 2.24 -1.33 -24.49
CA VAL A 415 2.34 -0.74 -23.16
C VAL A 415 1.00 -0.74 -22.46
N CYS A 416 1.00 -0.73 -21.14
CA CYS A 416 -0.24 -0.76 -20.34
C CYS A 416 -0.18 0.27 -19.22
N SER A 417 -1.30 0.93 -18.92
CA SER A 417 -1.41 1.79 -17.75
C SER A 417 -1.20 0.95 -16.48
N TYR A 418 -0.42 1.51 -15.56
CA TYR A 418 -0.03 0.82 -14.32
C TYR A 418 -1.07 1.00 -13.20
N ALA A 419 -1.85 2.06 -13.26
CA ALA A 419 -2.90 2.38 -12.31
C ALA A 419 -4.01 3.17 -13.00
N GLY A 420 -5.23 3.04 -12.48
CA GLY A 420 -6.38 3.79 -12.96
C GLY A 420 -7.57 3.65 -12.02
N ARG A 421 -8.56 4.51 -12.19
CA ARG A 421 -9.89 4.36 -11.58
C ARG A 421 -10.82 3.76 -12.62
N ALA A 422 -11.71 2.88 -12.18
CA ALA A 422 -12.77 2.39 -13.05
C ALA A 422 -13.71 3.55 -13.39
N GLY A 423 -13.81 3.91 -14.65
CA GLY A 423 -14.80 4.85 -15.16
C GLY A 423 -16.07 4.13 -15.61
N LYS A 424 -17.17 4.89 -15.84
CA LYS A 424 -18.46 4.31 -16.31
C LYS A 424 -18.33 3.56 -17.65
N THR A 425 -17.33 3.88 -18.48
CA THR A 425 -17.15 3.35 -19.84
C THR A 425 -15.79 2.74 -20.11
N ARG A 426 -14.82 2.85 -19.18
CA ARG A 426 -13.44 2.38 -19.37
C ARG A 426 -12.93 1.65 -18.14
N GLY A 427 -12.31 0.48 -18.35
CA GLY A 427 -11.60 -0.25 -17.31
C GLY A 427 -10.40 0.54 -16.77
N PRO A 428 -9.88 0.19 -15.56
CA PRO A 428 -8.78 0.89 -14.92
C PRO A 428 -7.43 0.67 -15.62
N PHE A 429 -7.32 -0.35 -16.44
CA PHE A 429 -6.10 -0.68 -17.20
C PHE A 429 -6.37 -0.56 -18.68
N ARG A 430 -5.50 0.18 -19.38
CA ARG A 430 -5.57 0.40 -20.84
C ARG A 430 -4.31 -0.15 -21.47
N PHE A 431 -4.46 -0.91 -22.55
CA PHE A 431 -3.36 -1.40 -23.36
C PHE A 431 -3.23 -0.55 -24.62
N PHE A 432 -2.03 -0.09 -24.89
CA PHE A 432 -1.69 0.73 -26.04
C PHE A 432 -0.81 -0.06 -26.99
N LEU A 433 -1.14 -0.05 -28.28
CA LEU A 433 -0.29 -0.58 -29.35
C LEU A 433 0.70 0.51 -29.73
N ASN A 434 2.01 0.29 -29.52
CA ASN A 434 3.04 1.29 -29.67
C ASN A 434 3.90 1.00 -30.92
N HIS A 435 3.68 1.76 -31.98
CA HIS A 435 4.47 1.69 -33.21
C HIS A 435 5.73 2.57 -33.16
N SER A 436 5.87 3.41 -32.12
CA SER A 436 6.99 4.33 -32.00
C SER A 436 8.23 3.69 -31.34
N ARG A 437 9.34 4.41 -31.37
CA ARG A 437 10.56 4.06 -30.63
C ARG A 437 10.58 4.62 -29.20
N ALA A 438 9.45 5.14 -28.73
CA ALA A 438 9.37 5.69 -27.39
C ALA A 438 9.37 4.58 -26.33
N ILE A 439 10.12 4.84 -25.26
CA ILE A 439 10.08 4.06 -24.03
C ILE A 439 9.04 4.66 -23.07
N ALA A 440 8.72 3.98 -22.00
CA ALA A 440 7.73 4.44 -21.03
C ALA A 440 8.37 4.86 -19.71
N THR A 441 7.72 5.80 -19.01
CA THR A 441 8.01 6.09 -17.61
C THR A 441 7.43 5.01 -16.69
N ASN A 442 7.79 5.05 -15.41
CA ASN A 442 7.31 4.13 -14.38
C ASN A 442 5.78 4.17 -14.16
N ASN A 443 5.05 5.03 -14.86
CA ASN A 443 3.60 5.11 -14.88
C ASN A 443 2.95 4.13 -15.89
N LEU A 444 3.75 3.45 -16.69
CA LEU A 444 3.31 2.47 -17.67
C LEU A 444 4.11 1.17 -17.52
N TYR A 445 3.49 0.05 -17.86
CA TYR A 445 4.15 -1.23 -18.06
C TYR A 445 4.48 -1.46 -19.52
N MET A 446 5.61 -2.08 -19.76
CA MET A 446 6.14 -2.45 -21.06
C MET A 446 6.03 -3.97 -21.20
N LEU A 447 5.25 -4.44 -22.19
CA LEU A 447 5.00 -5.84 -22.45
C LEU A 447 5.83 -6.28 -23.66
N TYR A 448 6.82 -7.12 -23.40
CA TYR A 448 7.65 -7.70 -24.44
C TYR A 448 7.15 -9.12 -24.77
N PRO A 449 6.71 -9.38 -26.00
CA PRO A 449 6.24 -10.71 -26.40
C PRO A 449 7.35 -11.75 -26.24
N LYS A 450 7.00 -12.92 -25.69
CA LYS A 450 7.92 -14.05 -25.57
C LYS A 450 7.86 -14.92 -26.82
N PRO A 451 8.95 -15.67 -27.14
CA PRO A 451 9.00 -16.54 -28.33
C PRO A 451 7.86 -17.55 -28.45
N ILE A 452 7.27 -17.94 -27.32
CA ILE A 452 6.14 -18.87 -27.28
C ILE A 452 4.90 -18.37 -28.04
N LEU A 453 4.73 -17.05 -28.20
CA LEU A 453 3.66 -16.49 -29.04
C LEU A 453 3.81 -16.81 -30.52
N GLY A 454 4.97 -17.32 -30.94
CA GLY A 454 5.27 -17.71 -32.30
C GLY A 454 5.86 -16.59 -33.17
N ARG A 455 6.62 -17.00 -34.19
CA ARG A 455 7.38 -16.08 -35.07
C ARG A 455 6.49 -15.01 -35.73
N ARG A 456 5.24 -15.32 -36.07
CA ARG A 456 4.29 -14.39 -36.69
C ARG A 456 4.04 -13.13 -35.86
N PHE A 457 4.21 -13.19 -34.53
CA PHE A 457 4.01 -12.06 -33.63
C PHE A 457 5.31 -11.34 -33.23
N MET A 458 6.46 -11.78 -33.74
CA MET A 458 7.76 -11.24 -33.40
C MET A 458 8.31 -10.26 -34.46
N GLY A 459 7.67 -10.20 -35.64
CA GLY A 459 8.22 -9.47 -36.80
C GLY A 459 7.93 -7.97 -36.80
N SER A 460 6.77 -7.55 -36.30
CA SER A 460 6.36 -6.14 -36.30
C SER A 460 5.35 -5.86 -35.19
N THR A 461 5.22 -4.60 -34.81
CA THR A 461 4.18 -4.16 -33.86
C THR A 461 2.78 -4.43 -34.42
N GLU A 462 2.57 -4.26 -35.73
CA GLU A 462 1.29 -4.49 -36.40
C GLU A 462 0.84 -5.96 -36.29
N ALA A 463 1.76 -6.89 -36.35
CA ALA A 463 1.45 -8.31 -36.18
C ALA A 463 0.84 -8.65 -34.81
N LEU A 464 1.06 -7.80 -33.82
CA LEU A 464 0.49 -7.95 -32.47
C LEU A 464 -0.92 -7.36 -32.32
N ARG A 465 -1.48 -6.73 -33.34
CA ARG A 465 -2.83 -6.11 -33.29
C ARG A 465 -3.92 -7.05 -32.77
N PRO A 466 -4.04 -8.32 -33.22
CA PRO A 466 -5.04 -9.24 -32.68
C PRO A 466 -4.84 -9.53 -31.19
N ILE A 467 -3.59 -9.66 -30.76
CA ILE A 467 -3.22 -9.87 -29.36
C ILE A 467 -3.59 -8.65 -28.51
N TRP A 468 -3.25 -7.44 -28.98
CA TRP A 468 -3.58 -6.17 -28.33
C TRP A 468 -5.10 -5.97 -28.21
N GLN A 469 -5.87 -6.30 -29.25
CA GLN A 469 -7.33 -6.26 -29.22
C GLN A 469 -7.88 -7.20 -28.15
N ALA A 470 -7.36 -8.44 -28.07
CA ALA A 470 -7.75 -9.39 -27.05
C ALA A 470 -7.41 -8.92 -25.62
N LEU A 471 -6.27 -8.26 -25.43
CA LEU A 471 -5.91 -7.68 -24.14
C LEU A 471 -6.89 -6.58 -23.71
N ASN A 472 -7.30 -5.69 -24.63
CA ASN A 472 -8.30 -4.66 -24.35
C ASN A 472 -9.74 -5.21 -24.19
N ALA A 473 -10.02 -6.38 -24.75
CA ALA A 473 -11.31 -7.08 -24.60
C ALA A 473 -11.38 -7.93 -23.32
N MET A 474 -10.32 -8.02 -22.54
CA MET A 474 -10.34 -8.75 -21.26
C MET A 474 -11.33 -8.10 -20.31
N ALA A 475 -12.14 -8.94 -19.64
CA ALA A 475 -13.07 -8.46 -18.63
C ALA A 475 -12.30 -7.71 -17.52
N PRO A 476 -12.74 -6.50 -17.13
CA PRO A 476 -12.09 -5.73 -16.08
C PRO A 476 -11.89 -6.53 -14.80
N GLU A 477 -12.83 -7.39 -14.43
CA GLU A 477 -12.80 -8.23 -13.23
C GLU A 477 -11.62 -9.20 -13.26
N THR A 478 -11.24 -9.71 -14.42
CA THR A 478 -10.07 -10.60 -14.60
C THR A 478 -8.77 -9.88 -14.29
N LEU A 479 -8.66 -8.63 -14.71
CA LEU A 479 -7.51 -7.78 -14.41
C LEU A 479 -7.52 -7.35 -12.93
N LEU A 480 -8.69 -6.96 -12.42
CA LEU A 480 -8.88 -6.49 -11.06
C LEU A 480 -8.65 -7.58 -10.01
N ALA A 481 -8.92 -8.84 -10.33
CA ALA A 481 -8.71 -9.96 -9.41
C ALA A 481 -7.24 -10.12 -8.98
N GLU A 482 -6.30 -9.70 -9.82
CA GLU A 482 -4.87 -9.73 -9.51
C GLU A 482 -4.32 -8.36 -9.05
N GLY A 483 -5.07 -7.26 -9.25
CA GLY A 483 -4.69 -5.91 -8.86
C GLY A 483 -4.97 -5.61 -7.38
N ARG A 484 -4.42 -4.50 -6.90
CA ARG A 484 -4.65 -3.95 -5.57
C ARG A 484 -5.64 -2.79 -5.64
N CYS A 485 -6.46 -2.65 -4.60
CA CYS A 485 -7.38 -1.55 -4.46
C CYS A 485 -6.92 -0.61 -3.35
N TYR A 486 -6.76 0.67 -3.68
CA TYR A 486 -6.44 1.74 -2.75
C TYR A 486 -7.66 2.60 -2.47
N GLY A 487 -7.62 3.40 -1.41
CA GLY A 487 -8.68 4.35 -1.07
C GLY A 487 -9.07 5.24 -2.25
N GLY A 488 -10.37 5.56 -2.36
CA GLY A 488 -10.93 6.32 -3.49
C GLY A 488 -10.99 5.55 -4.80
N GLY A 489 -11.05 4.20 -4.75
CA GLY A 489 -11.24 3.35 -5.92
C GLY A 489 -10.05 3.27 -6.88
N LEU A 490 -8.86 3.76 -6.48
CA LEU A 490 -7.65 3.64 -7.30
C LEU A 490 -7.22 2.18 -7.36
N ARG A 491 -7.16 1.64 -8.57
CA ARG A 491 -6.65 0.29 -8.84
C ARG A 491 -5.20 0.36 -9.32
N LYS A 492 -4.34 -0.46 -8.75
CA LYS A 492 -2.92 -0.56 -9.10
C LYS A 492 -2.53 -2.02 -9.18
N MET A 493 -1.62 -2.34 -10.08
CA MET A 493 -1.12 -3.70 -10.25
C MET A 493 0.42 -3.66 -10.35
N GLU A 494 1.11 -4.47 -9.59
CA GLU A 494 2.57 -4.59 -9.72
C GLU A 494 2.93 -5.59 -10.85
N PRO A 495 4.15 -5.52 -11.45
CA PRO A 495 4.50 -6.38 -12.58
C PRO A 495 4.33 -7.87 -12.32
N GLY A 496 4.64 -8.31 -11.10
CA GLY A 496 4.47 -9.71 -10.68
C GLY A 496 3.01 -10.13 -10.55
N GLU A 497 2.11 -9.20 -10.24
CA GLU A 497 0.66 -9.41 -10.18
C GLU A 497 0.08 -9.44 -11.60
N PHE A 498 0.52 -8.49 -12.44
CA PHE A 498 0.14 -8.42 -13.84
C PHE A 498 0.52 -9.72 -14.59
N ALA A 499 1.70 -10.28 -14.29
CA ALA A 499 2.14 -11.55 -14.85
C ALA A 499 1.24 -12.74 -14.47
N LYS A 500 0.49 -12.67 -13.36
CA LYS A 500 -0.42 -13.73 -12.90
C LYS A 500 -1.80 -13.69 -13.55
N VAL A 501 -2.15 -12.62 -14.24
CA VAL A 501 -3.48 -12.45 -14.88
C VAL A 501 -3.76 -13.58 -15.86
N PRO A 502 -4.94 -14.25 -15.78
CA PRO A 502 -5.38 -15.25 -16.73
C PRO A 502 -5.39 -14.75 -18.17
N ALA A 503 -4.83 -15.53 -19.11
CA ALA A 503 -4.63 -15.11 -20.50
C ALA A 503 -4.95 -16.20 -21.53
N ASP A 504 -5.86 -17.14 -21.23
CA ASP A 504 -6.22 -18.23 -22.15
C ASP A 504 -6.78 -17.73 -23.48
N GLY A 505 -7.53 -16.63 -23.48
CA GLY A 505 -8.03 -16.00 -24.70
C GLY A 505 -6.90 -15.55 -25.63
N VAL A 506 -5.89 -14.91 -25.05
CA VAL A 506 -4.69 -14.46 -25.78
C VAL A 506 -3.87 -15.65 -26.29
N ALA A 507 -3.69 -16.67 -25.45
CA ALA A 507 -2.98 -17.89 -25.82
C ALA A 507 -3.66 -18.63 -26.99
N ARG A 508 -4.99 -18.70 -26.98
CA ARG A 508 -5.79 -19.31 -28.04
C ARG A 508 -5.62 -18.58 -29.38
N LEU A 509 -5.61 -17.25 -29.37
CA LEU A 509 -5.33 -16.44 -30.58
C LEU A 509 -3.92 -16.67 -31.10
N ALA A 510 -2.96 -16.94 -30.22
CA ALA A 510 -1.61 -17.34 -30.59
C ALA A 510 -1.51 -18.79 -31.11
N GLY A 511 -2.61 -19.56 -31.14
CA GLY A 511 -2.62 -20.96 -31.53
C GLY A 511 -2.03 -21.91 -30.51
N LEU A 512 -1.91 -21.45 -29.23
CA LEU A 512 -1.38 -22.29 -28.17
C LEU A 512 -2.44 -23.26 -27.65
N PRO A 513 -2.08 -24.54 -27.42
CA PRO A 513 -2.99 -25.51 -26.85
C PRO A 513 -3.33 -25.13 -25.39
N ALA A 514 -4.48 -25.63 -24.89
CA ALA A 514 -4.77 -25.51 -23.46
C ALA A 514 -3.63 -26.10 -22.63
N LYS A 515 -3.22 -25.43 -21.56
CA LYS A 515 -2.20 -26.00 -20.67
C LYS A 515 -2.67 -27.31 -20.10
N ARG A 516 -1.95 -28.42 -20.40
CA ARG A 516 -2.26 -29.75 -19.89
C ARG A 516 -2.13 -29.77 -18.36
N LYS A 517 -3.03 -30.49 -17.69
CA LYS A 517 -2.88 -30.86 -16.27
C LYS A 517 -1.56 -31.64 -16.13
N VAL A 518 -0.57 -31.06 -15.46
CA VAL A 518 0.55 -31.88 -14.98
C VAL A 518 -0.06 -32.84 -13.94
N ARG A 519 -0.14 -34.13 -14.29
CA ARG A 519 -0.44 -35.16 -13.30
C ARG A 519 0.73 -35.12 -12.32
N GLY A 520 0.48 -34.65 -11.10
CA GLY A 520 1.44 -34.82 -10.01
C GLY A 520 1.68 -36.31 -9.78
N HIS A 521 2.92 -36.69 -9.81
CA HIS A 521 3.38 -37.96 -9.25
C HIS A 521 3.46 -37.84 -7.75
#